data_956e057c76d73cf75d6fe06a0785e661
#
_entry.id   956e057c76d73cf75d6fe06a0785e661
#
_cell.length_a   1.000
_cell.length_b   1.000
_cell.length_c   1.000
_cell.angle_alpha   90.00
_cell.angle_beta   90.00
_cell.angle_gamma   90.00
#
_symmetry.space_group_name_H-M   'P 1'
#
loop_
_entity.id
_entity.type
_entity.pdbx_description
1 polymer ?
#
loop_
_entity_poly.entity_id
_entity_poly.type
_entity_poly.pdbx_seq_one_letter_code
_entity_poly.pdbx_strand_id
1 'polypeptide(L)'
;VYNEDTRRIMVGFEACVRELLDTDNGKQYDFYMLSDTTKPEMAEAELAAWEALTARLGDKSSQVFYRRREKNTGRKVGNLADFCQRWGNRYEAMIVLDADSIMSGERMNDLAYRIEQNPDTALVQTIPMPVRQHTFFARFVQFAAHLYSPMLATGLSFWQTDSANYWGHNAIIRVEPFMQHCGLPTLEGKE
;
A
#
# COMPACT_ATOMS: atom_id res chain seq x y z
N VAL A 1 -0.80 8.31 -3.59
CA VAL A 1 -1.93 9.13 -4.05
C VAL A 1 -1.45 10.11 -5.10
N TYR A 2 -2.19 10.34 -6.18
CA TYR A 2 -1.86 11.29 -7.23
C TYR A 2 -3.11 11.87 -7.90
N ASN A 3 -3.54 13.06 -7.51
CA ASN A 3 -4.68 13.78 -8.09
C ASN A 3 -5.99 12.95 -8.13
N GLU A 4 -6.26 12.18 -7.10
CA GLU A 4 -7.42 11.32 -6.98
C GLU A 4 -8.51 11.93 -6.09
N ASP A 5 -9.71 11.36 -6.09
CA ASP A 5 -10.81 11.81 -5.23
C ASP A 5 -10.46 11.64 -3.75
N THR A 6 -10.19 12.75 -3.08
CA THR A 6 -9.75 12.81 -1.69
C THR A 6 -10.71 12.10 -0.74
N ARG A 7 -12.04 12.24 -0.97
CA ARG A 7 -13.04 11.62 -0.10
C ARG A 7 -12.98 10.10 -0.18
N ARG A 8 -12.86 9.56 -1.40
CA ARG A 8 -12.79 8.12 -1.64
C ARG A 8 -11.54 7.52 -0.98
N ILE A 9 -10.39 8.18 -1.19
CA ILE A 9 -9.11 7.74 -0.62
C ILE A 9 -9.16 7.74 0.91
N MET A 10 -9.62 8.84 1.50
CA MET A 10 -9.63 9.00 2.96
C MET A 10 -10.56 8.01 3.65
N VAL A 11 -11.70 7.68 3.06
CA VAL A 11 -12.60 6.64 3.60
C VAL A 11 -11.92 5.27 3.61
N GLY A 12 -11.24 4.89 2.52
CA GLY A 12 -10.51 3.63 2.44
C GLY A 12 -9.33 3.59 3.41
N PHE A 13 -8.53 4.66 3.45
CA PHE A 13 -7.41 4.79 4.36
C PHE A 13 -7.83 4.73 5.83
N GLU A 14 -8.86 5.50 6.22
CA GLU A 14 -9.42 5.47 7.58
C GLU A 14 -9.93 4.08 7.96
N ALA A 15 -10.58 3.36 7.04
CA ALA A 15 -11.04 2.00 7.30
C ALA A 15 -9.88 1.05 7.61
N CYS A 16 -8.82 1.05 6.78
CA CYS A 16 -7.62 0.24 7.02
C CYS A 16 -6.93 0.60 8.35
N VAL A 17 -6.79 1.90 8.65
CA VAL A 17 -6.18 2.39 9.88
C VAL A 17 -6.96 1.90 11.10
N ARG A 18 -8.28 2.09 11.13
CA ARG A 18 -9.11 1.71 12.29
C ARG A 18 -9.09 0.22 12.53
N GLU A 19 -9.32 -0.57 11.48
CA GLU A 19 -9.32 -2.03 11.63
C GLU A 19 -8.01 -2.58 12.20
N LEU A 20 -6.87 -2.04 11.77
CA LEU A 20 -5.57 -2.52 12.24
C LEU A 20 -5.22 -1.99 13.64
N LEU A 21 -5.52 -0.72 13.94
CA LEU A 21 -5.31 -0.14 15.26
C LEU A 21 -6.20 -0.75 16.35
N ASP A 22 -7.30 -1.39 15.98
CA ASP A 22 -8.18 -2.09 16.91
C ASP A 22 -7.74 -3.55 17.20
N THR A 23 -6.67 -4.02 16.54
CA THR A 23 -6.04 -5.32 16.82
C THR A 23 -5.00 -5.21 17.95
N ASP A 24 -4.66 -6.34 18.57
CA ASP A 24 -3.63 -6.41 19.62
C ASP A 24 -2.25 -5.93 19.14
N ASN A 25 -1.97 -6.11 17.84
CA ASN A 25 -0.72 -5.71 17.19
C ASN A 25 -0.75 -4.27 16.65
N GLY A 26 -1.84 -3.54 16.79
CA GLY A 26 -2.01 -2.21 16.20
C GLY A 26 -0.91 -1.21 16.53
N LYS A 27 -0.27 -1.34 17.70
CA LYS A 27 0.85 -0.47 18.13
C LYS A 27 2.15 -0.68 17.35
N GLN A 28 2.27 -1.77 16.59
CA GLN A 28 3.48 -2.10 15.81
C GLN A 28 3.45 -1.47 14.42
N TYR A 29 2.35 -0.81 14.04
CA TYR A 29 2.16 -0.27 12.71
C TYR A 29 2.12 1.26 12.72
N ASP A 30 2.77 1.84 11.73
CA ASP A 30 2.63 3.24 11.35
C ASP A 30 1.99 3.33 9.95
N PHE A 31 1.15 4.34 9.76
CA PHE A 31 0.39 4.53 8.53
C PHE A 31 0.84 5.80 7.81
N TYR A 32 1.24 5.66 6.56
CA TYR A 32 1.71 6.77 5.75
C TYR A 32 0.83 6.98 4.51
N MET A 33 0.21 8.14 4.42
CA MET A 33 -0.37 8.59 3.15
C MET A 33 0.71 9.33 2.36
N LEU A 34 1.27 8.66 1.36
CA LEU A 34 2.31 9.22 0.49
C LEU A 34 1.67 9.88 -0.73
N SER A 35 1.68 11.21 -0.78
CA SER A 35 1.07 11.99 -1.85
C SER A 35 2.10 12.58 -2.82
N ASP A 36 1.79 12.47 -4.10
CA ASP A 36 2.45 13.13 -5.23
C ASP A 36 1.49 14.09 -5.95
N THR A 37 0.38 14.45 -5.30
CA THR A 37 -0.66 15.32 -5.87
C THR A 37 -0.09 16.68 -6.23
N THR A 38 -0.28 17.05 -7.50
CA THR A 38 0.26 18.28 -8.08
C THR A 38 -0.76 19.42 -8.12
N LYS A 39 -2.07 19.11 -8.09
CA LYS A 39 -3.14 20.10 -8.06
C LYS A 39 -3.27 20.72 -6.67
N PRO A 40 -3.07 22.06 -6.51
CA PRO A 40 -3.06 22.68 -5.18
C PRO A 40 -4.35 22.45 -4.39
N GLU A 41 -5.49 22.62 -5.03
CA GLU A 41 -6.82 22.41 -4.43
C GLU A 41 -7.04 20.99 -3.87
N MET A 42 -6.51 19.98 -4.58
CA MET A 42 -6.61 18.58 -4.13
C MET A 42 -5.61 18.30 -3.00
N ALA A 43 -4.42 18.91 -3.05
CA ALA A 43 -3.43 18.77 -2.00
C ALA A 43 -3.89 19.42 -0.69
N GLU A 44 -4.56 20.57 -0.75
CA GLU A 44 -5.19 21.22 0.40
C GLU A 44 -6.32 20.35 0.96
N ALA A 45 -7.15 19.78 0.09
CA ALA A 45 -8.22 18.87 0.50
C ALA A 45 -7.68 17.59 1.15
N GLU A 46 -6.58 17.00 0.65
CA GLU A 46 -5.90 15.86 1.27
C GLU A 46 -5.40 16.19 2.68
N LEU A 47 -4.72 17.35 2.83
CA LEU A 47 -4.19 17.80 4.12
C LEU A 47 -5.33 18.03 5.12
N ALA A 48 -6.36 18.76 4.75
CA ALA A 48 -7.52 19.02 5.61
C ALA A 48 -8.23 17.72 6.02
N ALA A 49 -8.34 16.76 5.10
CA ALA A 49 -8.96 15.48 5.39
C ALA A 49 -8.10 14.60 6.32
N TRP A 50 -6.77 14.65 6.19
CA TRP A 50 -5.85 14.00 7.11
C TRP A 50 -5.90 14.63 8.52
N GLU A 51 -5.92 15.96 8.63
CA GLU A 51 -6.09 16.67 9.91
C GLU A 51 -7.41 16.30 10.60
N ALA A 52 -8.49 16.24 9.84
CA ALA A 52 -9.78 15.79 10.35
C ALA A 52 -9.76 14.32 10.81
N LEU A 53 -9.04 13.44 10.11
CA LEU A 53 -8.87 12.05 10.50
C LEU A 53 -8.07 11.95 11.81
N THR A 54 -6.94 12.62 11.92
CA THR A 54 -6.09 12.59 13.12
C THR A 54 -6.83 13.14 14.34
N ALA A 55 -7.64 14.19 14.17
CA ALA A 55 -8.50 14.70 15.24
C ALA A 55 -9.53 13.66 15.73
N ARG A 56 -10.11 12.85 14.82
CA ARG A 56 -11.05 11.77 15.17
C ARG A 56 -10.39 10.56 15.82
N LEU A 57 -9.12 10.30 15.52
CA LEU A 57 -8.37 9.18 16.08
C LEU A 57 -7.84 9.45 17.50
N GLY A 58 -7.73 10.73 17.92
CA GLY A 58 -7.24 11.10 19.24
C GLY A 58 -5.81 10.56 19.48
N ASP A 59 -5.60 9.85 20.58
CA ASP A 59 -4.28 9.31 20.96
C ASP A 59 -3.68 8.36 19.92
N LYS A 60 -4.52 7.67 19.14
CA LYS A 60 -4.09 6.78 18.05
C LYS A 60 -3.54 7.54 16.83
N SER A 61 -3.69 8.85 16.77
CA SER A 61 -3.21 9.70 15.66
C SER A 61 -1.68 9.74 15.54
N SER A 62 -0.95 9.44 16.61
CA SER A 62 0.52 9.43 16.62
C SER A 62 1.16 8.45 15.65
N GLN A 63 0.39 7.49 15.14
CA GLN A 63 0.82 6.48 14.17
C GLN A 63 0.39 6.81 12.73
N VAL A 64 -0.25 7.96 12.47
CA VAL A 64 -0.84 8.29 11.17
C VAL A 64 -0.20 9.54 10.58
N PHE A 65 0.52 9.37 9.50
CA PHE A 65 1.35 10.39 8.87
C PHE A 65 0.87 10.73 7.46
N TYR A 66 1.00 12.00 7.09
CA TYR A 66 0.81 12.49 5.73
C TYR A 66 2.11 13.10 5.23
N ARG A 67 2.53 12.71 4.01
CA ARG A 67 3.68 13.32 3.37
C ARG A 67 3.38 13.55 1.90
N ARG A 68 3.55 14.79 1.46
CA ARG A 68 3.48 15.19 0.05
C ARG A 68 4.86 15.56 -0.46
N ARG A 69 5.19 15.09 -1.67
CA ARG A 69 6.37 15.56 -2.41
C ARG A 69 5.97 16.74 -3.33
N GLU A 70 6.88 17.69 -3.48
CA GLU A 70 6.70 18.79 -4.43
C GLU A 70 6.90 18.34 -5.89
N LYS A 71 7.84 17.41 -6.12
CA LYS A 71 8.16 16.87 -7.44
C LYS A 71 7.86 15.37 -7.49
N ASN A 72 7.06 14.96 -8.45
CA ASN A 72 6.69 13.56 -8.70
C ASN A 72 7.76 12.84 -9.56
N THR A 73 9.03 12.94 -9.17
CA THR A 73 10.13 12.26 -9.87
C THR A 73 10.06 10.76 -9.65
N GLY A 74 10.13 9.97 -10.72
CA GLY A 74 10.04 8.49 -10.64
C GLY A 74 8.64 7.98 -10.29
N ARG A 75 7.62 8.84 -10.24
CA ARG A 75 6.21 8.47 -9.96
C ARG A 75 6.08 7.60 -8.69
N LYS A 76 5.26 6.54 -8.71
CA LYS A 76 5.01 5.64 -7.57
C LYS A 76 6.31 5.02 -7.03
N VAL A 77 7.20 4.55 -7.89
CA VAL A 77 8.47 3.95 -7.45
C VAL A 77 9.37 4.99 -6.77
N GLY A 78 9.49 6.19 -7.36
CA GLY A 78 10.23 7.30 -6.75
C GLY A 78 9.61 7.76 -5.43
N ASN A 79 8.28 7.67 -5.28
CA ASN A 79 7.58 7.97 -4.04
C ASN A 79 7.94 6.99 -2.91
N LEU A 80 7.97 5.70 -3.22
CA LEU A 80 8.38 4.66 -2.27
C LEU A 80 9.88 4.76 -1.95
N ALA A 81 10.72 5.01 -2.96
CA ALA A 81 12.17 5.18 -2.75
C ALA A 81 12.47 6.37 -1.82
N ASP A 82 11.83 7.53 -2.02
CA ASP A 82 11.97 8.69 -1.13
C ASP A 82 11.51 8.37 0.31
N PHE A 83 10.41 7.64 0.47
CA PHE A 83 9.97 7.18 1.78
C PHE A 83 11.01 6.28 2.44
N CYS A 84 11.49 5.27 1.73
CA CYS A 84 12.49 4.33 2.25
C CYS A 84 13.80 5.03 2.63
N GLN A 85 14.28 5.98 1.81
CA GLN A 85 15.50 6.75 2.11
C GLN A 85 15.38 7.59 3.39
N ARG A 86 14.19 8.14 3.67
CA ARG A 86 13.98 9.02 4.83
C ARG A 86 13.66 8.26 6.11
N TRP A 87 12.83 7.24 6.01
CA TRP A 87 12.26 6.57 7.19
C TRP A 87 12.38 5.04 7.15
N GLY A 88 12.80 4.45 6.03
CA GLY A 88 12.84 3.00 5.86
C GLY A 88 13.61 2.26 6.94
N ASN A 89 14.72 2.83 7.44
CA ASN A 89 15.53 2.24 8.51
C ASN A 89 14.81 2.11 9.87
N ARG A 90 13.60 2.66 10.00
CA ARG A 90 12.76 2.54 11.20
C ARG A 90 11.86 1.30 11.15
N TYR A 91 11.75 0.66 9.99
CA TYR A 91 10.79 -0.41 9.72
C TYR A 91 11.47 -1.63 9.14
N GLU A 92 11.06 -2.79 9.61
CA GLU A 92 11.52 -4.07 9.08
C GLU A 92 10.84 -4.41 7.75
N ALA A 93 9.55 -4.10 7.66
CA ALA A 93 8.73 -4.33 6.48
C ALA A 93 7.73 -3.20 6.24
N MET A 94 7.22 -3.11 5.01
CA MET A 94 6.18 -2.17 4.62
C MET A 94 5.06 -2.90 3.88
N ILE A 95 3.81 -2.57 4.16
CA ILE A 95 2.65 -3.00 3.36
C ILE A 95 2.33 -1.88 2.36
N VAL A 96 2.39 -2.19 1.07
CA VAL A 96 2.12 -1.23 0.00
C VAL A 96 0.72 -1.43 -0.52
N LEU A 97 -0.11 -0.38 -0.42
CA LEU A 97 -1.47 -0.34 -0.95
C LEU A 97 -1.60 0.76 -2.01
N ASP A 98 -2.44 0.53 -3.02
CA ASP A 98 -2.88 1.60 -3.90
C ASP A 98 -3.90 2.49 -3.18
N ALA A 99 -4.07 3.71 -3.65
CA ALA A 99 -4.92 4.71 -3.00
C ALA A 99 -6.41 4.28 -2.92
N ASP A 100 -6.83 3.38 -3.79
CA ASP A 100 -8.20 2.83 -3.83
C ASP A 100 -8.29 1.37 -3.31
N SER A 101 -7.18 0.82 -2.82
CA SER A 101 -7.14 -0.51 -2.21
C SER A 101 -7.55 -0.46 -0.74
N ILE A 102 -8.31 -1.47 -0.33
CA ILE A 102 -8.70 -1.69 1.06
C ILE A 102 -8.21 -3.08 1.47
N MET A 103 -7.57 -3.17 2.62
CA MET A 103 -7.14 -4.44 3.21
C MET A 103 -7.58 -4.49 4.66
N SER A 104 -8.15 -5.62 5.08
CA SER A 104 -8.58 -5.80 6.47
C SER A 104 -7.38 -5.87 7.44
N GLY A 105 -7.60 -5.45 8.67
CA GLY A 105 -6.59 -5.54 9.74
C GLY A 105 -6.12 -6.98 9.95
N GLU A 106 -7.03 -7.97 9.89
CA GLU A 106 -6.69 -9.39 9.95
C GLU A 106 -5.73 -9.80 8.84
N ARG A 107 -5.98 -9.35 7.60
CA ARG A 107 -5.11 -9.67 6.45
C ARG A 107 -3.75 -9.01 6.57
N MET A 108 -3.68 -7.78 7.06
CA MET A 108 -2.40 -7.09 7.30
C MET A 108 -1.57 -7.81 8.37
N ASN A 109 -2.20 -8.27 9.46
CA ASN A 109 -1.55 -9.08 10.49
C ASN A 109 -1.10 -10.45 9.96
N ASP A 110 -1.91 -11.13 9.12
CA ASP A 110 -1.53 -12.40 8.49
C ASP A 110 -0.29 -12.23 7.59
N LEU A 111 -0.22 -11.14 6.84
CA LEU A 111 0.97 -10.82 6.02
C LEU A 111 2.21 -10.57 6.89
N ALA A 112 2.08 -9.79 7.96
CA ALA A 112 3.16 -9.53 8.90
C ALA A 112 3.65 -10.83 9.56
N TYR A 113 2.74 -11.65 10.05
CA TYR A 113 3.06 -12.96 10.63
C TYR A 113 3.81 -13.86 9.63
N ARG A 114 3.35 -13.93 8.38
CA ARG A 114 4.00 -14.77 7.35
C ARG A 114 5.42 -14.35 7.04
N ILE A 115 5.66 -13.05 6.94
CA ILE A 115 7.01 -12.56 6.66
C ILE A 115 7.95 -12.73 7.85
N GLU A 116 7.45 -12.59 9.07
CA GLU A 116 8.21 -12.87 10.30
C GLU A 116 8.63 -14.33 10.41
N GLN A 117 7.71 -15.26 10.13
CA GLN A 117 7.99 -16.71 10.19
C GLN A 117 8.94 -17.20 9.10
N ASN A 118 9.20 -16.40 8.07
CA ASN A 118 10.04 -16.75 6.94
C ASN A 118 11.11 -15.69 6.71
N PRO A 119 12.24 -15.72 7.44
CA PRO A 119 13.28 -14.68 7.38
C PRO A 119 13.90 -14.48 5.99
N ASP A 120 13.96 -15.53 5.20
CA ASP A 120 14.51 -15.51 3.84
C ASP A 120 13.52 -14.97 2.79
N THR A 121 12.27 -14.73 3.18
CA THR A 121 11.24 -14.21 2.29
C THR A 121 11.29 -12.68 2.27
N ALA A 122 11.55 -12.11 1.11
CA ALA A 122 11.59 -10.65 0.91
C ALA A 122 10.22 -10.04 0.65
N LEU A 123 9.25 -10.80 0.10
CA LEU A 123 7.94 -10.31 -0.31
C LEU A 123 6.87 -11.38 -0.15
N VAL A 124 5.72 -10.98 0.40
CA VAL A 124 4.47 -11.77 0.40
C VAL A 124 3.35 -10.90 -0.15
N GLN A 125 2.66 -11.34 -1.20
CA GLN A 125 1.58 -10.55 -1.78
C GLN A 125 0.25 -11.29 -1.79
N THR A 126 -0.83 -10.52 -1.73
CA THR A 126 -2.20 -11.02 -1.86
C THR A 126 -2.72 -10.77 -3.27
N ILE A 127 -3.79 -11.48 -3.62
CA ILE A 127 -4.49 -11.22 -4.88
C ILE A 127 -5.52 -10.13 -4.65
N PRO A 128 -5.42 -8.99 -5.35
CA PRO A 128 -6.44 -7.96 -5.27
C PRO A 128 -7.72 -8.44 -5.95
N MET A 129 -8.85 -8.28 -5.26
CA MET A 129 -10.16 -8.65 -5.77
C MET A 129 -10.96 -7.39 -6.06
N PRO A 130 -11.43 -7.16 -7.32
CA PRO A 130 -12.28 -6.02 -7.63
C PRO A 130 -13.61 -6.14 -6.90
N VAL A 131 -14.04 -5.05 -6.25
CA VAL A 131 -15.30 -4.99 -5.50
C VAL A 131 -16.13 -3.77 -5.93
N ARG A 132 -17.44 -3.78 -5.64
CA ARG A 132 -18.36 -2.66 -5.87
C ARG A 132 -18.39 -2.14 -7.31
N GLN A 133 -18.30 -3.03 -8.27
CA GLN A 133 -18.37 -2.68 -9.68
C GLN A 133 -19.82 -2.40 -10.12
N HIS A 134 -20.03 -1.35 -10.92
CA HIS A 134 -21.37 -0.89 -11.29
C HIS A 134 -21.71 -1.07 -12.78
N THR A 135 -20.71 -1.07 -13.68
CA THR A 135 -20.93 -1.31 -15.10
C THR A 135 -21.03 -2.80 -15.39
N PHE A 136 -21.74 -3.18 -16.44
CA PHE A 136 -21.89 -4.59 -16.84
C PHE A 136 -20.52 -5.27 -17.03
N PHE A 137 -19.62 -4.65 -17.78
CA PHE A 137 -18.29 -5.20 -18.03
C PHE A 137 -17.48 -5.35 -16.74
N ALA A 138 -17.47 -4.32 -15.88
CA ALA A 138 -16.73 -4.37 -14.62
C ALA A 138 -17.29 -5.42 -13.63
N ARG A 139 -18.61 -5.63 -13.61
CA ARG A 139 -19.24 -6.73 -12.85
C ARG A 139 -18.89 -8.11 -13.40
N PHE A 140 -18.79 -8.23 -14.72
CA PHE A 140 -18.32 -9.46 -15.35
C PHE A 140 -16.86 -9.76 -14.96
N VAL A 141 -15.99 -8.76 -15.01
CA VAL A 141 -14.58 -8.88 -14.56
C VAL A 141 -14.51 -9.24 -13.07
N GLN A 142 -15.32 -8.60 -12.22
CA GLN A 142 -15.41 -8.94 -10.80
C GLN A 142 -15.81 -10.40 -10.59
N PHE A 143 -16.83 -10.88 -11.29
CA PHE A 143 -17.28 -12.27 -11.22
C PHE A 143 -16.16 -13.23 -11.68
N ALA A 144 -15.54 -12.96 -12.82
CA ALA A 144 -14.44 -13.75 -13.35
C ALA A 144 -13.25 -13.80 -12.36
N ALA A 145 -12.89 -12.66 -11.75
CA ALA A 145 -11.85 -12.60 -10.74
C ALA A 145 -12.17 -13.50 -9.53
N HIS A 146 -13.39 -13.47 -9.02
CA HIS A 146 -13.81 -14.36 -7.92
C HIS A 146 -13.71 -15.85 -8.27
N LEU A 147 -14.03 -16.19 -9.51
CA LEU A 147 -14.04 -17.58 -9.96
C LEU A 147 -12.62 -18.12 -10.22
N TYR A 148 -11.78 -17.33 -10.90
CA TYR A 148 -10.49 -17.81 -11.41
C TYR A 148 -9.29 -17.44 -10.54
N SER A 149 -9.33 -16.32 -9.81
CA SER A 149 -8.14 -15.84 -9.10
C SER A 149 -7.59 -16.81 -8.05
N PRO A 150 -8.38 -17.54 -7.25
CA PRO A 150 -7.83 -18.50 -6.31
C PRO A 150 -7.07 -19.63 -6.99
N MET A 151 -7.61 -20.17 -8.10
CA MET A 151 -6.97 -21.23 -8.87
C MET A 151 -5.72 -20.71 -9.57
N LEU A 152 -5.80 -19.53 -10.19
CA LEU A 152 -4.66 -18.89 -10.85
C LEU A 152 -3.53 -18.62 -9.87
N ALA A 153 -3.83 -18.10 -8.68
CA ALA A 153 -2.84 -17.84 -7.65
C ALA A 153 -2.15 -19.11 -7.16
N THR A 154 -2.92 -20.17 -6.93
CA THR A 154 -2.36 -21.46 -6.54
C THR A 154 -1.43 -22.01 -7.62
N GLY A 155 -1.86 -21.94 -8.89
CA GLY A 155 -1.06 -22.34 -10.02
C GLY A 155 0.22 -21.52 -10.19
N LEU A 156 0.12 -20.20 -10.10
CA LEU A 156 1.27 -19.30 -10.18
C LEU A 156 2.24 -19.54 -9.02
N SER A 157 1.76 -19.68 -7.81
CA SER A 157 2.59 -19.98 -6.63
C SER A 157 3.34 -21.31 -6.79
N PHE A 158 2.68 -22.31 -7.35
CA PHE A 158 3.32 -23.60 -7.63
C PHE A 158 4.43 -23.50 -8.69
N TRP A 159 4.18 -22.78 -9.79
CA TRP A 159 5.15 -22.67 -10.89
C TRP A 159 6.28 -21.67 -10.64
N GLN A 160 6.00 -20.60 -9.91
CA GLN A 160 7.00 -19.56 -9.60
C GLN A 160 7.85 -19.92 -8.39
N THR A 161 7.38 -20.86 -7.55
CA THR A 161 8.03 -21.23 -6.30
C THR A 161 8.36 -19.98 -5.45
N ASP A 162 9.64 -19.68 -5.26
CA ASP A 162 10.20 -18.54 -4.52
C ASP A 162 10.51 -17.31 -5.38
N SER A 163 10.20 -17.35 -6.69
CA SER A 163 10.46 -16.25 -7.64
C SER A 163 9.19 -15.54 -8.07
N ALA A 164 8.49 -14.88 -7.13
CA ALA A 164 7.25 -14.16 -7.44
C ALA A 164 7.49 -12.81 -8.12
N ASN A 165 6.60 -12.46 -9.07
CA ASN A 165 6.56 -11.12 -9.64
C ASN A 165 5.75 -10.18 -8.74
N TYR A 166 6.33 -9.07 -8.31
CA TYR A 166 5.62 -8.03 -7.58
C TYR A 166 4.69 -7.23 -8.49
N TRP A 167 3.41 -7.16 -8.13
CA TRP A 167 2.38 -6.47 -8.93
C TRP A 167 2.26 -4.97 -8.61
N GLY A 168 3.07 -4.47 -7.68
CA GLY A 168 3.12 -3.06 -7.34
C GLY A 168 2.23 -2.63 -6.19
N HIS A 169 1.39 -3.50 -5.64
CA HIS A 169 0.49 -3.22 -4.51
C HIS A 169 0.02 -4.51 -3.81
N ASN A 170 -0.70 -4.35 -2.69
CA ASN A 170 -1.28 -5.41 -1.88
C ASN A 170 -0.26 -6.48 -1.45
N ALA A 171 0.90 -6.02 -1.03
CA ALA A 171 2.00 -6.86 -0.59
C ALA A 171 2.68 -6.28 0.64
N ILE A 172 3.22 -7.18 1.47
CA ILE A 172 4.22 -6.84 2.47
C ILE A 172 5.61 -7.11 1.89
N ILE A 173 6.54 -6.20 2.12
CA ILE A 173 7.89 -6.22 1.55
C ILE A 173 8.88 -5.87 2.65
N ARG A 174 9.97 -6.64 2.79
CA ARG A 174 11.08 -6.22 3.65
C ARG A 174 11.75 -4.99 3.08
N VAL A 175 11.97 -3.99 3.94
CA VAL A 175 12.52 -2.70 3.51
C VAL A 175 13.96 -2.83 3.05
N GLU A 176 14.80 -3.56 3.77
CA GLU A 176 16.22 -3.68 3.44
C GLU A 176 16.47 -4.34 2.08
N PRO A 177 15.95 -5.55 1.75
CA PRO A 177 16.10 -6.13 0.42
C PRO A 177 15.52 -5.26 -0.69
N PHE A 178 14.39 -4.58 -0.43
CA PHE A 178 13.80 -3.66 -1.38
C PHE A 178 14.76 -2.50 -1.71
N MET A 179 15.37 -1.90 -0.72
CA MET A 179 16.34 -0.82 -0.90
C MET A 179 17.60 -1.25 -1.64
N GLN A 180 18.06 -2.46 -1.38
CA GLN A 180 19.31 -2.99 -1.97
C GLN A 180 19.13 -3.44 -3.43
N HIS A 181 17.96 -4.00 -3.79
CA HIS A 181 17.80 -4.73 -5.06
C HIS A 181 16.72 -4.16 -5.99
N CYS A 182 15.83 -3.28 -5.51
CA CYS A 182 14.72 -2.77 -6.31
C CYS A 182 14.93 -1.32 -6.78
N GLY A 183 16.18 -0.83 -6.80
CA GLY A 183 16.54 0.47 -7.40
C GLY A 183 16.32 0.45 -8.91
N LEU A 184 15.62 1.48 -9.44
CA LEU A 184 15.56 1.64 -10.89
C LEU A 184 16.93 2.08 -11.39
N PRO A 185 17.46 1.46 -12.48
CA PRO A 185 18.67 1.95 -13.12
C PRO A 185 18.40 3.37 -13.64
N THR A 186 19.32 4.29 -13.38
CA THR A 186 19.32 5.64 -13.96
C THR A 186 19.62 5.48 -15.45
N LEU A 187 18.62 5.69 -16.29
CA LEU A 187 18.85 5.80 -17.73
C LEU A 187 19.50 7.17 -18.00
N GLU A 188 20.71 7.19 -18.54
CA GLU A 188 21.39 8.42 -18.94
C GLU A 188 20.46 9.24 -19.84
N GLY A 189 20.13 10.48 -19.43
CA GLY A 189 19.36 11.45 -20.21
C GLY A 189 17.84 11.43 -20.04
N LYS A 190 17.28 10.71 -19.06
CA LYS A 190 15.86 10.84 -18.67
C LYS A 190 15.73 10.94 -17.16
N GLU A 191 15.48 12.14 -16.68
CA GLU A 191 14.93 12.38 -15.36
C GLU A 191 13.41 12.11 -15.33
#